data_122b27877ca8d8fb3dd4d4a56286ac85
#
_entry.id   122b27877ca8d8fb3dd4d4a56286ac85
#
_cell.length_a   1.000
_cell.length_b   1.000
_cell.length_c   1.000
_cell.angle_alpha   90.00
_cell.angle_beta   90.00
_cell.angle_gamma   90.00
#
_symmetry.space_group_name_H-M   'P 1'
#
loop_
_entity.id
_entity.type
_entity.pdbx_description
1 polymer ?
#
loop_
_entity_poly.entity_id
_entity_poly.type
_entity_poly.pdbx_seq_one_letter_code
_entity_poly.pdbx_strand_id
1 'polypeptide(L)'
;MFITERLLALADIPYRDFTAKLIPTIDKERIIGVRTPAMRSLAKELLKQQPKEAMAFLEKLPHYYYEENNLHAFIIAQLNDFEKVMQYTTQFLPYIDNWATCDTFAPKIFLKYPEEVLSYVQKWIKSNETYTVRYAIGVLLSNYLDEHFKTTHLDWVAAIRSEEYYINMMISWYFATALAKQYKATIPYIEAKTLMPFVQNKTIQKARESLRISAETKEYLLQFKLPN
;
A
#
# COMPACT_ATOMS: atom_id res chain seq x y z
N MET A 1 10.63 9.72 -27.84
CA MET A 1 11.39 8.88 -26.89
C MET A 1 10.38 8.07 -26.09
N PHE A 2 10.46 6.78 -26.10
CA PHE A 2 9.54 5.93 -25.32
C PHE A 2 9.77 6.13 -23.83
N ILE A 3 8.71 6.05 -23.00
CA ILE A 3 8.81 6.26 -21.54
C ILE A 3 9.81 5.28 -20.90
N THR A 4 9.85 4.03 -21.36
CA THR A 4 10.82 3.02 -20.94
C THR A 4 12.28 3.46 -21.17
N GLU A 5 12.58 4.05 -22.32
CA GLU A 5 13.94 4.57 -22.63
C GLU A 5 14.35 5.68 -21.66
N ARG A 6 13.39 6.53 -21.25
CA ARG A 6 13.63 7.57 -20.25
C ARG A 6 13.94 6.97 -18.87
N LEU A 7 13.25 5.91 -18.48
CA LEU A 7 13.55 5.19 -17.25
C LEU A 7 14.92 4.54 -17.31
N LEU A 8 15.26 3.88 -18.43
CA LEU A 8 16.57 3.26 -18.64
C LEU A 8 17.71 4.28 -18.58
N ALA A 9 17.51 5.50 -19.09
CA ALA A 9 18.49 6.58 -19.01
C ALA A 9 18.74 7.09 -17.56
N LEU A 10 17.85 6.77 -16.62
CA LEU A 10 17.94 7.12 -15.20
C LEU A 10 18.44 5.96 -14.33
N ALA A 11 18.91 4.87 -14.93
CA ALA A 11 19.32 3.66 -14.21
C ALA A 11 20.52 3.93 -13.28
N ASP A 12 20.43 3.40 -12.06
CA ASP A 12 21.47 3.38 -11.03
C ASP A 12 21.69 1.92 -10.61
N ILE A 13 22.79 1.32 -11.10
CA ILE A 13 23.08 -0.10 -10.90
C ILE A 13 23.22 -0.47 -9.42
N PRO A 14 23.98 0.27 -8.58
CA PRO A 14 24.01 0.03 -7.14
C PRO A 14 22.64 0.08 -6.48
N TYR A 15 21.78 1.02 -6.89
CA TYR A 15 20.42 1.12 -6.37
C TYR A 15 19.52 -0.02 -6.85
N ARG A 16 19.67 -0.50 -8.09
CA ARG A 16 19.02 -1.71 -8.59
C ARG A 16 19.35 -2.92 -7.70
N ASP A 17 20.63 -3.12 -7.42
CA ASP A 17 21.11 -4.27 -6.64
C ASP A 17 20.65 -4.21 -5.17
N PHE A 18 20.51 -3.03 -4.62
CA PHE A 18 19.89 -2.79 -3.32
C PHE A 18 18.38 -3.10 -3.35
N THR A 19 17.66 -2.57 -4.35
CA THR A 19 16.20 -2.74 -4.50
C THR A 19 15.83 -4.22 -4.69
N ALA A 20 16.58 -4.96 -5.51
CA ALA A 20 16.35 -6.38 -5.74
C ALA A 20 16.39 -7.23 -4.45
N LYS A 21 17.20 -6.84 -3.47
CA LYS A 21 17.26 -7.52 -2.15
C LYS A 21 16.03 -7.23 -1.30
N LEU A 22 15.40 -6.06 -1.48
CA LEU A 22 14.23 -5.65 -0.71
C LEU A 22 12.91 -6.17 -1.28
N ILE A 23 12.88 -6.45 -2.58
CA ILE A 23 11.67 -6.87 -3.31
C ILE A 23 11.92 -8.24 -3.96
N PRO A 24 12.00 -9.32 -3.16
CA PRO A 24 12.34 -10.65 -3.67
C PRO A 24 11.25 -11.27 -4.55
N THR A 25 10.08 -10.64 -4.65
CA THR A 25 8.98 -11.06 -5.54
C THR A 25 9.20 -10.66 -6.99
N ILE A 26 10.19 -9.78 -7.27
CA ILE A 26 10.49 -9.28 -8.61
C ILE A 26 11.88 -9.78 -9.04
N ASP A 27 11.94 -10.38 -10.22
CA ASP A 27 13.21 -10.78 -10.82
C ASP A 27 14.10 -9.55 -11.04
N LYS A 28 15.39 -9.68 -10.70
CA LYS A 28 16.36 -8.58 -10.80
C LYS A 28 16.43 -7.95 -12.20
N GLU A 29 16.21 -8.75 -13.24
CA GLU A 29 16.20 -8.31 -14.64
C GLU A 29 15.04 -7.33 -14.95
N ARG A 30 13.97 -7.39 -14.16
CA ARG A 30 12.81 -6.50 -14.23
C ARG A 30 12.97 -5.22 -13.40
N ILE A 31 14.15 -4.99 -12.80
CA ILE A 31 14.46 -3.81 -12.01
C ILE A 31 15.52 -2.99 -12.75
N ILE A 32 15.18 -1.75 -13.11
CA ILE A 32 16.09 -0.81 -13.77
C ILE A 32 17.02 -0.15 -12.75
N GLY A 33 16.49 0.19 -11.57
CA GLY A 33 17.19 0.89 -10.50
C GLY A 33 16.99 2.40 -10.54
N VAL A 34 15.79 2.87 -10.88
CA VAL A 34 15.49 4.32 -10.86
C VAL A 34 15.02 4.74 -9.47
N ARG A 35 15.62 5.79 -8.92
CA ARG A 35 15.25 6.30 -7.59
C ARG A 35 13.85 6.93 -7.59
N THR A 36 13.07 6.69 -6.55
CA THR A 36 11.69 7.18 -6.40
C THR A 36 11.52 8.68 -6.67
N PRO A 37 12.40 9.60 -6.19
CA PRO A 37 12.26 11.04 -6.51
C PRO A 37 12.35 11.33 -8.02
N ALA A 38 13.23 10.63 -8.75
CA ALA A 38 13.37 10.80 -10.19
C ALA A 38 12.10 10.33 -10.93
N MET A 39 11.52 9.18 -10.54
CA MET A 39 10.26 8.70 -11.11
C MET A 39 9.09 9.66 -10.83
N ARG A 40 8.99 10.22 -9.63
CA ARG A 40 7.95 11.22 -9.31
C ARG A 40 8.12 12.51 -10.12
N SER A 41 9.37 12.94 -10.36
CA SER A 41 9.66 14.08 -11.22
C SER A 41 9.29 13.80 -12.66
N LEU A 42 9.62 12.61 -13.16
CA LEU A 42 9.27 12.15 -14.51
C LEU A 42 7.74 12.10 -14.71
N ALA A 43 6.98 11.57 -13.74
CA ALA A 43 5.53 11.55 -13.79
C ALA A 43 4.94 12.97 -13.93
N LYS A 44 5.46 13.92 -13.13
CA LYS A 44 5.03 15.33 -13.18
C LYS A 44 5.37 15.98 -14.53
N GLU A 45 6.54 15.71 -15.04
CA GLU A 45 6.98 16.24 -16.36
C GLU A 45 6.11 15.70 -17.50
N LEU A 46 5.86 14.38 -17.52
CA LEU A 46 5.02 13.75 -18.53
C LEU A 46 3.61 14.35 -18.54
N LEU A 47 2.98 14.48 -17.38
CA LEU A 47 1.64 15.09 -17.29
C LEU A 47 1.61 16.55 -17.75
N LYS A 48 2.70 17.30 -17.54
CA LYS A 48 2.78 18.72 -17.94
C LYS A 48 3.12 18.91 -19.41
N GLN A 49 4.08 18.15 -19.94
CA GLN A 49 4.67 18.40 -21.27
C GLN A 49 4.15 17.42 -22.34
N GLN A 50 3.78 16.21 -21.94
CA GLN A 50 3.40 15.12 -22.82
C GLN A 50 2.17 14.36 -22.28
N PRO A 51 1.04 15.08 -22.00
CA PRO A 51 -0.13 14.46 -21.37
C PRO A 51 -0.74 13.32 -22.17
N LYS A 52 -0.71 13.38 -23.50
CA LYS A 52 -1.22 12.32 -24.37
C LYS A 52 -0.40 11.03 -24.22
N GLU A 53 0.93 11.15 -24.16
CA GLU A 53 1.84 10.03 -23.96
C GLU A 53 1.69 9.43 -22.54
N ALA A 54 1.51 10.28 -21.51
CA ALA A 54 1.25 9.84 -20.16
C ALA A 54 -0.05 9.02 -20.08
N MET A 55 -1.13 9.49 -20.70
CA MET A 55 -2.40 8.75 -20.72
C MET A 55 -2.30 7.46 -21.55
N ALA A 56 -1.63 7.50 -22.70
CA ALA A 56 -1.39 6.30 -23.51
C ALA A 56 -0.52 5.26 -22.79
N PHE A 57 0.37 5.69 -21.90
CA PHE A 57 1.15 4.79 -21.06
C PHE A 57 0.27 4.07 -20.01
N LEU A 58 -0.72 4.77 -19.42
CA LEU A 58 -1.67 4.15 -18.49
C LEU A 58 -2.56 3.08 -19.15
N GLU A 59 -2.78 3.16 -20.46
CA GLU A 59 -3.56 2.14 -21.19
C GLU A 59 -2.75 0.86 -21.52
N LYS A 60 -1.42 0.90 -21.32
CA LYS A 60 -0.52 -0.21 -21.66
C LYS A 60 -0.22 -1.08 -20.44
N LEU A 61 -1.09 -2.01 -20.12
CA LEU A 61 -0.90 -3.00 -19.07
C LEU A 61 -0.84 -4.42 -19.69
N PRO A 62 -0.06 -5.33 -19.12
CA PRO A 62 0.87 -5.17 -17.99
C PRO A 62 2.18 -4.45 -18.39
N HIS A 63 2.85 -3.85 -17.41
CA HIS A 63 4.22 -3.36 -17.57
C HIS A 63 5.25 -4.46 -17.31
N TYR A 64 6.41 -4.36 -17.95
CA TYR A 64 7.49 -5.32 -17.73
C TYR A 64 8.38 -4.93 -16.54
N TYR A 65 8.81 -3.66 -16.47
CA TYR A 65 9.71 -3.20 -15.43
C TYR A 65 8.98 -2.75 -14.16
N TYR A 66 9.61 -3.02 -13.02
CA TYR A 66 9.18 -2.52 -11.70
C TYR A 66 8.99 -1.00 -11.70
N GLU A 67 9.89 -0.27 -12.32
CA GLU A 67 9.83 1.18 -12.39
C GLU A 67 8.72 1.70 -13.31
N GLU A 68 8.30 0.94 -14.29
CA GLU A 68 7.13 1.28 -15.09
C GLU A 68 5.86 1.18 -14.24
N ASN A 69 5.73 0.13 -13.40
CA ASN A 69 4.63 0.02 -12.44
C ASN A 69 4.64 1.18 -11.44
N ASN A 70 5.80 1.57 -10.90
CA ASN A 70 5.90 2.74 -10.03
C ASN A 70 5.53 4.04 -10.74
N LEU A 71 6.01 4.25 -11.96
CA LEU A 71 5.69 5.44 -12.75
C LEU A 71 4.20 5.52 -13.05
N HIS A 72 3.57 4.38 -13.39
CA HIS A 72 2.13 4.26 -13.59
C HIS A 72 1.37 4.74 -12.34
N ALA A 73 1.72 4.21 -11.16
CA ALA A 73 1.14 4.62 -9.88
C ALA A 73 1.32 6.13 -9.62
N PHE A 74 2.52 6.68 -9.92
CA PHE A 74 2.81 8.10 -9.71
C PHE A 74 2.10 9.03 -10.69
N ILE A 75 1.84 8.58 -11.92
CA ILE A 75 1.03 9.34 -12.89
C ILE A 75 -0.41 9.41 -12.37
N ILE A 76 -1.04 8.26 -12.04
CA ILE A 76 -2.40 8.23 -11.49
C ILE A 76 -2.51 9.13 -10.25
N ALA A 77 -1.54 9.03 -9.33
CA ALA A 77 -1.56 9.78 -8.07
C ALA A 77 -1.50 11.31 -8.25
N GLN A 78 -1.15 11.80 -9.43
CA GLN A 78 -1.08 13.23 -9.77
C GLN A 78 -2.27 13.72 -10.61
N LEU A 79 -3.16 12.84 -11.05
CA LEU A 79 -4.39 13.25 -11.73
C LEU A 79 -5.33 13.97 -10.77
N ASN A 80 -6.11 14.94 -11.30
CA ASN A 80 -7.05 15.74 -10.51
C ASN A 80 -8.53 15.42 -10.81
N ASP A 81 -8.79 14.40 -11.64
CA ASP A 81 -10.11 13.93 -11.99
C ASP A 81 -10.39 12.65 -11.21
N PHE A 82 -11.34 12.69 -10.27
CA PHE A 82 -11.63 11.58 -9.38
C PHE A 82 -12.06 10.32 -10.13
N GLU A 83 -12.97 10.44 -11.09
CA GLU A 83 -13.47 9.29 -11.84
C GLU A 83 -12.35 8.60 -12.62
N LYS A 84 -11.48 9.36 -13.26
CA LYS A 84 -10.31 8.81 -13.97
C LYS A 84 -9.32 8.16 -12.99
N VAL A 85 -9.07 8.77 -11.83
CA VAL A 85 -8.19 8.16 -10.82
C VAL A 85 -8.77 6.83 -10.36
N MET A 86 -10.07 6.75 -10.09
CA MET A 86 -10.71 5.50 -9.67
C MET A 86 -10.72 4.44 -10.76
N GLN A 87 -10.97 4.85 -12.01
CA GLN A 87 -10.91 3.97 -13.17
C GLN A 87 -9.51 3.37 -13.32
N TYR A 88 -8.48 4.21 -13.44
CA TYR A 88 -7.09 3.74 -13.63
C TYR A 88 -6.57 2.97 -12.42
N THR A 89 -6.91 3.39 -11.19
CA THR A 89 -6.57 2.63 -9.99
C THR A 89 -7.13 1.21 -10.06
N THR A 90 -8.43 1.08 -10.36
CA THR A 90 -9.08 -0.24 -10.42
C THR A 90 -8.51 -1.12 -11.52
N GLN A 91 -8.16 -0.54 -12.67
CA GLN A 91 -7.54 -1.26 -13.78
C GLN A 91 -6.10 -1.70 -13.45
N PHE A 92 -5.36 -0.89 -12.70
CA PHE A 92 -3.95 -1.11 -12.38
C PHE A 92 -3.73 -2.09 -11.23
N LEU A 93 -4.57 -2.08 -10.20
CA LEU A 93 -4.39 -2.89 -8.99
C LEU A 93 -4.08 -4.38 -9.25
N PRO A 94 -4.73 -5.09 -10.20
CA PRO A 94 -4.41 -6.49 -10.48
C PRO A 94 -3.00 -6.74 -11.01
N TYR A 95 -2.31 -5.71 -11.49
CA TYR A 95 -0.95 -5.79 -12.05
C TYR A 95 0.15 -5.40 -11.06
N ILE A 96 -0.23 -5.01 -9.84
CA ILE A 96 0.76 -4.76 -8.78
C ILE A 96 1.24 -6.10 -8.24
N ASP A 97 2.55 -6.34 -8.35
CA ASP A 97 3.19 -7.61 -8.03
C ASP A 97 4.20 -7.52 -6.87
N ASN A 98 4.23 -6.36 -6.18
CA ASN A 98 5.15 -6.12 -5.07
C ASN A 98 4.64 -5.08 -4.07
N TRP A 99 5.17 -5.18 -2.83
CA TRP A 99 4.78 -4.29 -1.74
C TRP A 99 5.22 -2.84 -1.93
N ALA A 100 6.34 -2.60 -2.59
CA ALA A 100 6.90 -1.25 -2.71
C ALA A 100 6.07 -0.37 -3.66
N THR A 101 5.64 -0.89 -4.81
CA THR A 101 4.68 -0.22 -5.69
C THR A 101 3.36 0.00 -4.98
N CYS A 102 2.84 -1.05 -4.31
CA CYS A 102 1.57 -1.02 -3.58
C CYS A 102 1.54 0.12 -2.54
N ASP A 103 2.55 0.16 -1.66
CA ASP A 103 2.57 1.06 -0.50
C ASP A 103 2.90 2.52 -0.86
N THR A 104 3.55 2.75 -2.01
CA THR A 104 3.89 4.10 -2.48
C THR A 104 2.81 4.73 -3.37
N PHE A 105 1.80 3.96 -3.77
CA PHE A 105 0.68 4.40 -4.57
C PHE A 105 -0.37 5.11 -3.71
N ALA A 106 -0.32 6.44 -3.63
CA ALA A 106 -1.16 7.24 -2.73
C ALA A 106 -1.75 8.48 -3.45
N PRO A 107 -2.88 8.33 -4.17
CA PRO A 107 -3.56 9.44 -4.81
C PRO A 107 -4.11 10.44 -3.77
N LYS A 108 -3.63 11.69 -3.79
CA LYS A 108 -4.08 12.72 -2.84
C LYS A 108 -5.57 13.07 -2.97
N ILE A 109 -6.14 12.85 -4.14
CA ILE A 109 -7.55 13.12 -4.41
C ILE A 109 -8.48 12.28 -3.52
N PHE A 110 -8.02 11.12 -3.02
CA PHE A 110 -8.79 10.26 -2.12
C PHE A 110 -9.23 10.99 -0.83
N LEU A 111 -8.42 11.94 -0.36
CA LEU A 111 -8.75 12.75 0.83
C LEU A 111 -9.90 13.74 0.60
N LYS A 112 -10.24 14.01 -0.67
CA LYS A 112 -11.37 14.90 -1.02
C LYS A 112 -12.69 14.15 -1.19
N TYR A 113 -12.65 12.84 -1.35
CA TYR A 113 -13.80 11.98 -1.64
C TYR A 113 -13.81 10.73 -0.73
N PRO A 114 -13.76 10.92 0.61
CA PRO A 114 -13.53 9.81 1.53
C PRO A 114 -14.66 8.76 1.51
N GLU A 115 -15.92 9.16 1.37
CA GLU A 115 -17.05 8.21 1.37
C GLU A 115 -17.11 7.41 0.05
N GLU A 116 -16.85 8.06 -1.08
CA GLU A 116 -16.80 7.42 -2.39
C GLU A 116 -15.65 6.40 -2.46
N VAL A 117 -14.47 6.76 -1.95
CA VAL A 117 -13.29 5.86 -1.90
C VAL A 117 -13.59 4.62 -1.05
N LEU A 118 -14.32 4.76 0.08
CA LEU A 118 -14.71 3.61 0.91
C LEU A 118 -15.51 2.56 0.12
N SER A 119 -16.35 2.96 -0.82
CA SER A 119 -17.11 2.04 -1.66
C SER A 119 -16.21 1.14 -2.52
N TYR A 120 -15.09 1.68 -2.97
CA TYR A 120 -14.07 0.93 -3.72
C TYR A 120 -13.21 0.07 -2.78
N VAL A 121 -12.81 0.60 -1.63
CA VAL A 121 -12.07 -0.17 -0.60
C VAL A 121 -12.83 -1.43 -0.22
N GLN A 122 -14.17 -1.35 -0.03
CA GLN A 122 -15.02 -2.52 0.27
C GLN A 122 -15.02 -3.57 -0.84
N LYS A 123 -14.81 -3.17 -2.09
CA LYS A 123 -14.66 -4.09 -3.21
C LYS A 123 -13.26 -4.69 -3.27
N TRP A 124 -12.23 -3.84 -3.15
CA TRP A 124 -10.83 -4.26 -3.24
C TRP A 124 -10.41 -5.19 -2.10
N ILE A 125 -10.95 -5.01 -0.89
CA ILE A 125 -10.64 -5.85 0.26
C ILE A 125 -11.14 -7.30 0.11
N LYS A 126 -12.07 -7.53 -0.82
CA LYS A 126 -12.65 -8.85 -1.17
C LYS A 126 -12.01 -9.46 -2.41
N SER A 127 -10.99 -8.84 -2.97
CA SER A 127 -10.27 -9.34 -4.15
C SER A 127 -9.52 -10.64 -3.83
N ASN A 128 -9.27 -11.43 -4.87
CA ASN A 128 -8.37 -12.59 -4.80
C ASN A 128 -6.90 -12.20 -5.02
N GLU A 129 -6.63 -10.95 -5.44
CA GLU A 129 -5.29 -10.45 -5.73
C GLU A 129 -4.62 -9.91 -4.46
N THR A 130 -3.49 -10.50 -4.08
CA THR A 130 -2.74 -10.19 -2.85
C THR A 130 -2.52 -8.69 -2.67
N TYR A 131 -2.02 -8.01 -3.70
CA TYR A 131 -1.67 -6.60 -3.58
C TYR A 131 -2.88 -5.66 -3.72
N THR A 132 -3.98 -6.11 -4.34
CA THR A 132 -5.25 -5.37 -4.31
C THR A 132 -5.83 -5.33 -2.89
N VAL A 133 -5.84 -6.48 -2.18
CA VAL A 133 -6.25 -6.53 -0.77
C VAL A 133 -5.30 -5.71 0.11
N ARG A 134 -3.98 -5.87 -0.08
CA ARG A 134 -2.98 -5.08 0.65
C ARG A 134 -3.19 -3.58 0.45
N TYR A 135 -3.45 -3.14 -0.79
CA TYR A 135 -3.72 -1.75 -1.12
C TYR A 135 -4.95 -1.21 -0.39
N ALA A 136 -6.05 -1.96 -0.40
CA ALA A 136 -7.28 -1.58 0.31
C ALA A 136 -7.02 -1.33 1.80
N ILE A 137 -6.29 -2.25 2.46
CA ILE A 137 -5.91 -2.08 3.88
C ILE A 137 -4.97 -0.87 4.05
N GLY A 138 -4.03 -0.66 3.12
CA GLY A 138 -3.11 0.49 3.11
C GLY A 138 -3.85 1.83 2.99
N VAL A 139 -4.90 1.90 2.17
CA VAL A 139 -5.77 3.08 2.07
C VAL A 139 -6.49 3.35 3.39
N LEU A 140 -7.04 2.30 4.06
CA LEU A 140 -7.65 2.45 5.38
C LEU A 140 -6.64 2.92 6.43
N LEU A 141 -5.43 2.37 6.41
CA LEU A 141 -4.35 2.75 7.32
C LEU A 141 -3.96 4.23 7.16
N SER A 142 -3.85 4.69 5.92
CA SER A 142 -3.31 6.02 5.64
C SER A 142 -4.35 7.13 5.77
N ASN A 143 -5.62 6.85 5.45
CA ASN A 143 -6.64 7.88 5.28
C ASN A 143 -7.80 7.79 6.29
N TYR A 144 -7.96 6.64 7.00
CA TYR A 144 -9.15 6.39 7.82
C TYR A 144 -8.86 5.99 9.28
N LEU A 145 -7.68 6.27 9.78
CA LEU A 145 -7.36 6.09 11.21
C LEU A 145 -7.37 7.40 12.01
N ASP A 146 -7.65 8.53 11.37
CA ASP A 146 -7.77 9.85 12.03
C ASP A 146 -9.21 10.37 11.89
N GLU A 147 -9.44 11.47 11.19
CA GLU A 147 -10.73 12.17 11.09
C GLU A 147 -11.87 11.30 10.54
N HIS A 148 -11.59 10.43 9.58
CA HIS A 148 -12.59 9.55 8.94
C HIS A 148 -12.70 8.17 9.61
N PHE A 149 -12.18 8.02 10.83
CA PHE A 149 -12.20 6.75 11.53
C PHE A 149 -13.62 6.29 11.88
N LYS A 150 -13.93 5.03 11.57
CA LYS A 150 -15.12 4.31 12.02
C LYS A 150 -14.70 2.92 12.52
N THR A 151 -15.30 2.45 13.60
CA THR A 151 -14.97 1.12 14.17
C THR A 151 -15.21 -0.01 13.16
N THR A 152 -16.19 0.14 12.26
CA THR A 152 -16.45 -0.81 11.18
C THR A 152 -15.25 -1.05 10.26
N HIS A 153 -14.31 -0.12 10.15
CA HIS A 153 -13.08 -0.33 9.38
C HIS A 153 -12.17 -1.37 10.05
N LEU A 154 -12.13 -1.40 11.39
CA LEU A 154 -11.45 -2.47 12.13
C LEU A 154 -12.09 -3.83 11.87
N ASP A 155 -13.44 -3.89 11.86
CA ASP A 155 -14.18 -5.13 11.58
C ASP A 155 -13.83 -5.68 10.19
N TRP A 156 -13.80 -4.82 9.16
CA TRP A 156 -13.47 -5.25 7.80
C TRP A 156 -12.07 -5.86 7.73
N VAL A 157 -11.09 -5.22 8.35
CA VAL A 157 -9.71 -5.70 8.34
C VAL A 157 -9.54 -6.93 9.24
N ALA A 158 -10.22 -6.98 10.39
CA ALA A 158 -10.19 -8.13 11.30
C ALA A 158 -10.84 -9.39 10.69
N ALA A 159 -11.80 -9.22 9.77
CA ALA A 159 -12.50 -10.33 9.12
C ALA A 159 -11.66 -11.02 8.02
N ILE A 160 -10.58 -10.40 7.53
CA ILE A 160 -9.74 -10.99 6.49
C ILE A 160 -9.06 -12.25 7.01
N ARG A 161 -9.16 -13.34 6.22
CA ARG A 161 -8.44 -14.59 6.46
C ARG A 161 -7.61 -14.88 5.22
N SER A 162 -6.28 -14.98 5.39
CA SER A 162 -5.37 -15.17 4.26
C SER A 162 -4.12 -15.92 4.71
N GLU A 163 -3.57 -16.76 3.84
CA GLU A 163 -2.25 -17.37 4.02
C GLU A 163 -1.13 -16.49 3.42
N GLU A 164 -1.51 -15.42 2.68
CA GLU A 164 -0.56 -14.53 2.02
C GLU A 164 0.21 -13.66 3.01
N TYR A 165 1.53 -13.83 3.03
CA TYR A 165 2.43 -13.09 3.93
C TYR A 165 2.24 -11.57 3.83
N TYR A 166 2.14 -11.02 2.61
CA TYR A 166 2.06 -9.59 2.39
C TYR A 166 0.72 -8.99 2.80
N ILE A 167 -0.37 -9.75 2.75
CA ILE A 167 -1.68 -9.34 3.32
C ILE A 167 -1.57 -9.32 4.83
N ASN A 168 -1.10 -10.41 5.44
CA ASN A 168 -1.01 -10.56 6.89
C ASN A 168 -0.08 -9.52 7.53
N MET A 169 1.00 -9.15 6.85
CA MET A 169 1.89 -8.06 7.27
C MET A 169 1.20 -6.69 7.24
N MET A 170 0.35 -6.42 6.26
CA MET A 170 -0.38 -5.16 6.18
C MET A 170 -1.49 -5.09 7.23
N ILE A 171 -2.22 -6.18 7.48
CA ILE A 171 -3.18 -6.25 8.58
C ILE A 171 -2.49 -5.95 9.92
N SER A 172 -1.32 -6.57 10.14
CA SER A 172 -0.53 -6.36 11.36
C SER A 172 -0.08 -4.90 11.51
N TRP A 173 0.32 -4.26 10.42
CA TRP A 173 0.71 -2.86 10.41
C TRP A 173 -0.50 -1.94 10.66
N TYR A 174 -1.65 -2.25 10.04
CA TYR A 174 -2.89 -1.54 10.27
C TYR A 174 -3.29 -1.56 11.75
N PHE A 175 -3.38 -2.75 12.38
CA PHE A 175 -3.76 -2.86 13.79
C PHE A 175 -2.73 -2.24 14.74
N ALA A 176 -1.43 -2.36 14.47
CA ALA A 176 -0.40 -1.69 15.26
C ALA A 176 -0.51 -0.15 15.19
N THR A 177 -0.86 0.39 14.02
CA THR A 177 -1.10 1.83 13.84
C THR A 177 -2.41 2.25 14.49
N ALA A 178 -3.45 1.42 14.37
CA ALA A 178 -4.74 1.65 15.02
C ALA A 178 -4.62 1.65 16.55
N LEU A 179 -3.81 0.77 17.15
CA LEU A 179 -3.49 0.82 18.58
C LEU A 179 -2.86 2.15 19.01
N ALA A 180 -2.05 2.76 18.15
CA ALA A 180 -1.43 4.05 18.46
C ALA A 180 -2.38 5.25 18.30
N LYS A 181 -3.38 5.17 17.39
CA LYS A 181 -4.27 6.28 17.05
C LYS A 181 -5.66 6.15 17.67
N GLN A 182 -6.18 4.94 17.76
CA GLN A 182 -7.56 4.59 18.15
C GLN A 182 -7.55 3.47 19.20
N TYR A 183 -6.76 3.64 20.28
CA TYR A 183 -6.49 2.59 21.26
C TYR A 183 -7.76 1.93 21.80
N LYS A 184 -8.70 2.75 22.32
CA LYS A 184 -9.93 2.24 22.97
C LYS A 184 -10.79 1.39 22.03
N ALA A 185 -10.84 1.74 20.75
CA ALA A 185 -11.60 0.98 19.75
C ALA A 185 -10.86 -0.28 19.30
N THR A 186 -9.53 -0.29 19.37
CA THR A 186 -8.68 -1.34 18.78
C THR A 186 -8.31 -2.42 19.79
N ILE A 187 -8.09 -2.06 21.06
CA ILE A 187 -7.60 -3.01 22.08
C ILE A 187 -8.52 -4.23 22.27
N PRO A 188 -9.87 -4.13 22.17
CA PRO A 188 -10.74 -5.30 22.30
C PRO A 188 -10.45 -6.42 21.29
N TYR A 189 -9.98 -6.09 20.06
CA TYR A 189 -9.62 -7.11 19.07
C TYR A 189 -8.40 -7.92 19.47
N ILE A 190 -7.46 -7.29 20.18
CA ILE A 190 -6.24 -7.94 20.67
C ILE A 190 -6.55 -8.78 21.90
N GLU A 191 -7.34 -8.26 22.86
CA GLU A 191 -7.76 -8.95 24.09
C GLU A 191 -8.59 -10.19 23.78
N ALA A 192 -9.55 -10.05 22.87
CA ALA A 192 -10.40 -11.17 22.44
C ALA A 192 -9.70 -12.16 21.49
N LYS A 193 -8.44 -11.85 21.07
CA LYS A 193 -7.65 -12.70 20.16
C LYS A 193 -8.40 -13.03 18.86
N THR A 194 -9.08 -12.02 18.27
CA THR A 194 -9.92 -12.20 17.07
C THR A 194 -9.11 -12.31 15.79
N LEU A 195 -7.86 -11.89 15.81
CA LEU A 195 -6.96 -11.91 14.65
C LEU A 195 -6.35 -13.31 14.47
N MET A 196 -5.94 -13.63 13.23
CA MET A 196 -5.18 -14.86 12.98
C MET A 196 -3.89 -14.89 13.82
N PRO A 197 -3.40 -16.06 14.26
CA PRO A 197 -2.25 -16.16 15.19
C PRO A 197 -1.02 -15.39 14.75
N PHE A 198 -0.63 -15.52 13.47
CA PHE A 198 0.48 -14.75 12.92
C PHE A 198 0.23 -13.24 13.01
N VAL A 199 -0.97 -12.79 12.62
CA VAL A 199 -1.35 -11.36 12.62
C VAL A 199 -1.38 -10.82 14.04
N GLN A 200 -1.95 -11.57 15.00
CA GLN A 200 -1.98 -11.22 16.42
C GLN A 200 -0.57 -10.96 16.95
N ASN A 201 0.32 -11.93 16.80
CA ASN A 201 1.69 -11.83 17.29
C ASN A 201 2.49 -10.73 16.60
N LYS A 202 2.30 -10.58 15.29
CA LYS A 202 3.00 -9.57 14.49
C LYS A 202 2.48 -8.15 14.79
N THR A 203 1.19 -7.98 15.07
CA THR A 203 0.61 -6.71 15.53
C THR A 203 1.23 -6.29 16.86
N ILE A 204 1.30 -7.20 17.82
CA ILE A 204 1.91 -6.94 19.13
C ILE A 204 3.39 -6.59 18.97
N GLN A 205 4.13 -7.31 18.12
CA GLN A 205 5.51 -7.00 17.83
C GLN A 205 5.66 -5.58 17.28
N LYS A 206 4.91 -5.22 16.23
CA LYS A 206 4.97 -3.88 15.61
C LYS A 206 4.52 -2.77 16.56
N ALA A 207 3.51 -3.02 17.39
CA ALA A 207 3.08 -2.07 18.42
C ALA A 207 4.21 -1.78 19.42
N ARG A 208 4.95 -2.81 19.83
CA ARG A 208 6.09 -2.66 20.74
C ARG A 208 7.29 -1.93 20.11
N GLU A 209 7.48 -2.04 18.81
CA GLU A 209 8.51 -1.28 18.06
C GLU A 209 8.13 0.20 17.89
N SER A 210 6.84 0.54 18.01
CA SER A 210 6.35 1.90 17.79
C SER A 210 6.77 2.85 18.92
N LEU A 211 7.25 4.04 18.56
CA LEU A 211 7.52 5.13 19.50
C LEU A 211 6.24 5.86 19.97
N ARG A 212 5.09 5.57 19.35
CA ARG A 212 3.80 6.21 19.67
C ARG A 212 3.02 5.50 20.76
N ILE A 213 3.47 4.33 21.18
CA ILE A 213 2.81 3.49 22.20
C ILE A 213 3.63 3.54 23.48
N SER A 214 2.96 3.75 24.63
CA SER A 214 3.61 3.86 25.93
C SER A 214 4.27 2.54 26.36
N ALA A 215 5.28 2.61 27.22
CA ALA A 215 5.94 1.42 27.77
C ALA A 215 4.95 0.49 28.51
N GLU A 216 4.03 1.07 29.28
CA GLU A 216 2.98 0.34 29.98
C GLU A 216 2.08 -0.45 29.02
N THR A 217 1.60 0.21 27.95
CA THR A 217 0.80 -0.47 26.92
C THR A 217 1.58 -1.58 26.21
N LYS A 218 2.87 -1.37 25.95
CA LYS A 218 3.74 -2.39 25.33
C LYS A 218 3.85 -3.66 26.21
N GLU A 219 3.98 -3.50 27.53
CA GLU A 219 4.00 -4.62 28.47
C GLU A 219 2.61 -5.28 28.55
N TYR A 220 1.55 -4.48 28.63
CA TYR A 220 0.19 -5.01 28.65
C TYR A 220 -0.12 -5.90 27.44
N LEU A 221 0.29 -5.49 26.25
CA LEU A 221 0.06 -6.25 25.01
C LEU A 221 0.71 -7.64 25.01
N LEU A 222 1.78 -7.87 25.76
CA LEU A 222 2.48 -9.17 25.80
C LEU A 222 1.60 -10.30 26.31
N GLN A 223 0.63 -10.01 27.19
CA GLN A 223 -0.29 -10.99 27.77
C GLN A 223 -1.20 -11.66 26.71
N PHE A 224 -1.34 -11.06 25.54
CA PHE A 224 -2.22 -11.51 24.47
C PHE A 224 -1.49 -12.21 23.32
N LYS A 225 -0.19 -12.44 23.45
CA LYS A 225 0.54 -13.27 22.49
C LYS A 225 -0.01 -14.69 22.47
N LEU A 226 -0.09 -15.24 21.27
CA LEU A 226 -0.46 -16.63 21.05
C LEU A 226 0.81 -17.50 20.95
N PRO A 227 0.75 -18.79 21.32
CA PRO A 227 1.82 -19.73 21.01
C PRO A 227 2.14 -19.74 19.50
N ASN A 228 3.41 -19.93 19.18
CA ASN A 228 3.86 -20.08 17.79
C ASN A 228 3.49 -21.44 17.25
#